data_729b3ca9b9bd579e0f34ab45b1753934
#
_entry.id   729b3ca9b9bd579e0f34ab45b1753934
#
_cell.length_a   1.000
_cell.length_b   1.000
_cell.length_c   1.000
_cell.angle_alpha   90.00
_cell.angle_beta   90.00
_cell.angle_gamma   90.00
#
_symmetry.space_group_name_H-M   'P 1'
#
loop_
_entity.id
_entity.type
_entity.pdbx_description
1 polymer ?
#
loop_
_entity_poly.entity_id
_entity_poly.type
_entity_poly.pdbx_seq_one_letter_code
_entity_poly.pdbx_strand_id
1 'polypeptide(L)'
;MKEIERLRHPLDLMENELKKLEARKANLNRLLNYKGYSIKTIKGNKYLYMWRTTGHGRAKWKCLGNLNKKPHLIKGLRDRRLREILEEIRRLDKEKEKIRHKLKEAYRILSG
;
A
#
# COMPACT_ATOMS: atom_id res chain seq x y z
N MET A 1 -27.03 -8.75 24.14
CA MET A 1 -26.46 -9.56 23.07
C MET A 1 -26.79 -9.07 21.65
N LYS A 2 -28.00 -8.57 21.41
CA LYS A 2 -28.34 -7.96 20.11
C LYS A 2 -27.50 -6.74 19.76
N GLU A 3 -27.00 -5.98 20.73
CA GLU A 3 -26.13 -4.82 20.52
C GLU A 3 -24.73 -5.21 20.07
N ILE A 4 -24.17 -6.31 20.59
CA ILE A 4 -22.87 -6.84 20.18
C ILE A 4 -22.91 -7.37 18.74
N GLU A 5 -23.99 -8.02 18.35
CA GLU A 5 -24.20 -8.51 16.99
C GLU A 5 -24.34 -7.37 15.98
N ARG A 6 -25.01 -6.27 16.37
CA ARG A 6 -25.14 -5.06 15.53
C ARG A 6 -23.80 -4.37 15.29
N LEU A 7 -22.89 -4.41 16.27
CA LEU A 7 -21.55 -3.83 16.16
C LEU A 7 -20.57 -4.73 15.40
N ARG A 8 -20.73 -6.06 15.50
CA ARG A 8 -19.90 -7.03 14.77
C ARG A 8 -20.04 -6.91 13.26
N HIS A 9 -21.27 -6.74 12.76
CA HIS A 9 -21.49 -6.69 11.30
C HIS A 9 -20.76 -5.54 10.62
N PRO A 10 -20.77 -4.28 11.13
CA PRO A 10 -19.96 -3.20 10.57
C PRO A 10 -18.46 -3.46 10.68
N LEU A 11 -17.98 -4.10 11.76
CA LEU A 11 -16.58 -4.45 11.93
C LEU A 11 -16.13 -5.51 10.90
N ASP A 12 -16.96 -6.52 10.69
CA ASP A 12 -16.70 -7.57 9.70
C ASP A 12 -16.64 -6.99 8.29
N LEU A 13 -17.53 -6.05 7.96
CA LEU A 13 -17.52 -5.34 6.67
C LEU A 13 -16.23 -4.54 6.49
N MET A 14 -15.77 -3.84 7.52
CA MET A 14 -14.52 -3.08 7.48
C MET A 14 -13.30 -3.99 7.34
N GLU A 15 -13.27 -5.11 8.06
CA GLU A 15 -12.20 -6.09 7.94
C GLU A 15 -12.16 -6.73 6.55
N ASN A 16 -13.30 -7.06 5.98
CA ASN A 16 -13.40 -7.59 4.62
C ASN A 16 -12.96 -6.57 3.58
N GLU A 17 -13.34 -5.31 3.75
CA GLU A 17 -12.88 -4.22 2.89
C GLU A 17 -11.36 -4.06 2.95
N LEU A 18 -10.79 -4.11 4.16
CA LEU A 18 -9.35 -4.04 4.34
C LEU A 18 -8.62 -5.18 3.62
N LYS A 19 -9.14 -6.41 3.71
CA LYS A 19 -8.59 -7.58 2.99
C LYS A 19 -8.62 -7.39 1.48
N LYS A 20 -9.70 -6.83 0.94
CA LYS A 20 -9.83 -6.53 -0.50
C LYS A 20 -8.80 -5.50 -0.95
N LEU A 21 -8.60 -4.45 -0.16
CA LEU A 21 -7.61 -3.42 -0.46
C LEU A 21 -6.19 -3.99 -0.39
N GLU A 22 -5.90 -4.85 0.56
CA GLU A 22 -4.61 -5.51 0.68
C GLU A 22 -4.33 -6.45 -0.50
N ALA A 23 -5.32 -7.22 -0.93
CA ALA A 23 -5.20 -8.10 -2.10
C ALA A 23 -4.95 -7.29 -3.38
N ARG A 24 -5.66 -6.18 -3.57
CA ARG A 24 -5.48 -5.28 -4.70
C ARG A 24 -4.10 -4.65 -4.71
N LYS A 25 -3.62 -4.20 -3.54
CA LYS A 25 -2.27 -3.66 -3.38
C LYS A 25 -1.20 -4.70 -3.70
N ALA A 26 -1.37 -5.94 -3.26
CA ALA A 26 -0.45 -7.03 -3.57
C ALA A 26 -0.35 -7.28 -5.08
N ASN A 27 -1.47 -7.22 -5.81
CA ASN A 27 -1.49 -7.35 -7.26
C ASN A 27 -0.75 -6.20 -7.94
N LEU A 28 -0.93 -4.97 -7.47
CA LEU A 28 -0.24 -3.80 -8.00
C LEU A 28 1.28 -3.87 -7.73
N ASN A 29 1.68 -4.36 -6.57
CA ASN A 29 3.09 -4.59 -6.24
C ASN A 29 3.73 -5.65 -7.16
N ARG A 30 2.99 -6.69 -7.53
CA ARG A 30 3.45 -7.68 -8.52
C ARG A 30 3.66 -7.05 -9.88
N LEU A 31 2.74 -6.18 -10.32
CA LEU A 31 2.88 -5.43 -11.57
C LEU A 31 4.11 -4.53 -11.55
N LEU A 32 4.35 -3.82 -10.44
CA LEU A 32 5.56 -3.02 -10.26
C LEU A 32 6.80 -3.87 -10.40
N ASN A 33 6.84 -5.00 -9.71
CA ASN A 33 7.99 -5.90 -9.75
C ASN A 33 8.25 -6.44 -11.16
N TYR A 34 7.21 -6.81 -11.87
CA TYR A 34 7.31 -7.24 -13.26
C TYR A 34 7.93 -6.16 -14.16
N LYS A 35 7.61 -4.89 -13.90
CA LYS A 35 8.17 -3.75 -14.64
C LYS A 35 9.59 -3.35 -14.19
N GLY A 36 10.14 -3.98 -13.16
CA GLY A 36 11.48 -3.68 -12.64
C GLY A 36 11.51 -2.63 -11.53
N TYR A 37 10.42 -2.47 -10.81
CA TYR A 37 10.31 -1.53 -9.69
C TYR A 37 9.84 -2.24 -8.43
N SER A 38 10.22 -1.70 -7.28
CA SER A 38 9.78 -2.20 -5.99
C SER A 38 9.66 -1.06 -4.98
N ILE A 39 8.68 -1.17 -4.09
CA ILE A 39 8.52 -0.25 -2.97
C ILE A 39 8.99 -0.98 -1.71
N LYS A 40 9.94 -0.38 -0.98
CA LYS A 40 10.41 -0.90 0.31
C LYS A 40 10.05 0.08 1.40
N THR A 41 9.50 -0.43 2.50
CA THR A 41 9.18 0.36 3.68
C THR A 41 10.30 0.20 4.71
N ILE A 42 10.95 1.31 5.05
CA ILE A 42 12.03 1.35 6.03
C ILE A 42 11.69 2.43 7.05
N LYS A 43 11.52 2.05 8.31
CA LYS A 43 11.16 2.96 9.42
C LYS A 43 9.94 3.84 9.12
N GLY A 44 8.90 3.26 8.52
CA GLY A 44 7.67 3.97 8.17
C GLY A 44 7.71 4.81 6.90
N ASN A 45 8.87 4.95 6.27
CA ASN A 45 9.02 5.64 5.00
C ASN A 45 9.04 4.65 3.85
N LYS A 46 8.39 5.02 2.73
CA LYS A 46 8.33 4.21 1.52
C LYS A 46 9.33 4.73 0.50
N TYR A 47 10.21 3.84 0.05
CA TYR A 47 11.23 4.15 -0.94
C TYR A 47 10.94 3.40 -2.22
N LEU A 48 11.02 4.09 -3.35
CA LEU A 48 10.91 3.50 -4.67
C LEU A 48 12.30 3.07 -5.15
N TYR A 49 12.40 1.78 -5.51
CA TYR A 49 13.61 1.20 -6.08
C TYR A 49 13.36 0.75 -7.51
N MET A 50 14.36 0.91 -8.34
CA MET A 50 14.42 0.32 -9.66
C MET A 50 15.46 -0.79 -9.64
N TRP A 51 15.17 -1.92 -10.29
CA TRP A 51 16.12 -3.02 -10.40
C TRP A 51 16.28 -3.44 -11.85
N ARG A 52 17.49 -3.89 -12.19
CA ARG A 52 17.82 -4.43 -13.49
C ARG A 52 18.68 -5.67 -13.32
N THR A 53 18.46 -6.66 -14.18
CA THR A 53 19.35 -7.83 -14.24
C THR A 53 20.61 -7.45 -15.01
N THR A 54 21.77 -7.77 -14.44
CA THR A 54 23.04 -7.71 -15.15
C THR A 54 23.25 -9.01 -15.92
N GLY A 55 24.14 -9.02 -16.93
CA GLY A 55 24.41 -10.19 -17.76
C GLY A 55 24.91 -11.44 -17.04
N HIS A 56 25.07 -11.39 -15.72
CA HIS A 56 25.49 -12.50 -14.86
C HIS A 56 24.37 -12.98 -13.90
N GLY A 57 23.12 -12.63 -14.16
CA GLY A 57 21.98 -13.05 -13.34
C GLY A 57 21.85 -12.33 -12.00
N ARG A 58 22.66 -11.32 -11.72
CA ARG A 58 22.58 -10.52 -10.51
C ARG A 58 21.70 -9.29 -10.73
N ALA A 59 20.85 -8.97 -9.77
CA ALA A 59 20.03 -7.77 -9.81
C ALA A 59 20.80 -6.57 -9.23
N LYS A 60 20.84 -5.47 -9.96
CA LYS A 60 21.32 -4.18 -9.45
C LYS A 60 20.11 -3.33 -9.05
N TRP A 61 20.15 -2.79 -7.85
CA TRP A 61 19.12 -1.97 -7.26
C TRP A 61 19.55 -0.52 -7.17
N LYS A 62 18.67 0.38 -7.56
CA LYS A 62 18.87 1.83 -7.42
C LYS A 62 17.70 2.45 -6.70
N CYS A 63 17.95 3.16 -5.62
CA CYS A 63 16.92 3.93 -4.93
C CYS A 63 16.62 5.20 -5.73
N LEU A 64 15.35 5.37 -6.12
CA LEU A 64 14.91 6.56 -6.84
C LEU A 64 14.49 7.67 -5.89
N GLY A 65 14.07 7.37 -4.68
CA GLY A 65 13.75 8.35 -3.67
C GLY A 65 12.69 7.91 -2.68
N ASN A 66 12.46 8.78 -1.70
CA ASN A 66 11.46 8.61 -0.65
C ASN A 66 10.12 9.17 -1.12
N LEU A 67 9.12 8.29 -1.27
CA LEU A 67 7.78 8.66 -1.74
C LEU A 67 7.02 9.54 -0.74
N ASN A 68 7.33 9.43 0.55
CA ASN A 68 6.69 10.24 1.58
C ASN A 68 7.19 11.69 1.58
N LYS A 69 8.51 11.87 1.37
CA LYS A 69 9.15 13.20 1.39
C LYS A 69 9.16 13.91 0.04
N LYS A 70 9.07 13.14 -1.06
CA LYS A 70 9.12 13.69 -2.42
C LYS A 70 7.85 13.30 -3.20
N PRO A 71 6.71 13.96 -2.94
CA PRO A 71 5.45 13.63 -3.63
C PRO A 71 5.51 13.86 -5.14
N HIS A 72 6.42 14.74 -5.60
CA HIS A 72 6.61 15.01 -7.03
C HIS A 72 7.38 13.91 -7.77
N LEU A 73 7.99 12.98 -7.05
CA LEU A 73 8.74 11.88 -7.66
C LEU A 73 7.88 11.08 -8.62
N ILE A 74 6.65 10.76 -8.22
CA ILE A 74 5.70 10.00 -9.04
C ILE A 74 5.36 10.77 -10.32
N LYS A 75 5.08 12.06 -10.21
CA LYS A 75 4.71 12.92 -11.35
C LYS A 75 5.87 13.10 -12.34
N GLY A 76 7.11 13.01 -11.86
CA GLY A 76 8.29 13.13 -12.68
C GLY A 76 8.68 11.90 -13.47
N LEU A 77 8.03 10.76 -13.23
CA LEU A 77 8.30 9.53 -13.94
C LEU A 77 7.73 9.58 -15.36
N ARG A 78 8.53 9.13 -16.34
CA ARG A 78 8.15 9.17 -17.76
C ARG A 78 7.11 8.12 -18.11
N ASP A 79 7.15 6.95 -17.48
CA ASP A 79 6.21 5.85 -17.73
C ASP A 79 4.86 6.17 -17.10
N ARG A 80 3.87 6.45 -17.94
CA ARG A 80 2.50 6.75 -17.52
C ARG A 80 1.87 5.60 -16.73
N ARG A 81 2.08 4.37 -17.18
CA ARG A 81 1.53 3.18 -16.52
C ARG A 81 2.11 3.01 -15.12
N LEU A 82 3.40 3.24 -14.96
CA LEU A 82 4.08 3.21 -13.67
C LEU A 82 3.51 4.28 -12.73
N ARG A 83 3.30 5.50 -13.23
CA ARG A 83 2.68 6.58 -12.43
C ARG A 83 1.29 6.19 -11.95
N GLU A 84 0.46 5.64 -12.81
CA GLU A 84 -0.89 5.20 -12.48
C GLU A 84 -0.88 4.13 -11.39
N ILE A 85 0.01 3.14 -11.49
CA ILE A 85 0.16 2.08 -10.48
C ILE A 85 0.57 2.68 -9.12
N LEU A 86 1.56 3.55 -9.10
CA LEU A 86 2.06 4.18 -7.88
C LEU A 86 1.02 5.07 -7.22
N GLU A 87 0.27 5.84 -8.01
CA GLU A 87 -0.81 6.69 -7.50
C GLU A 87 -1.94 5.85 -6.91
N GLU A 88 -2.29 4.72 -7.54
CA GLU A 88 -3.29 3.81 -7.02
C GLU A 88 -2.85 3.16 -5.71
N ILE A 89 -1.60 2.70 -5.62
CA ILE A 89 -1.03 2.16 -4.37
C ILE A 89 -1.10 3.21 -3.25
N ARG A 90 -0.75 4.45 -3.54
CA ARG A 90 -0.81 5.55 -2.58
C ARG A 90 -2.24 5.79 -2.08
N ARG A 91 -3.21 5.78 -2.99
CA ARG A 91 -4.62 5.91 -2.65
C ARG A 91 -5.11 4.76 -1.78
N LEU A 92 -4.76 3.53 -2.14
CA LEU A 92 -5.11 2.34 -1.35
C LEU A 92 -4.52 2.38 0.05
N ASP A 93 -3.28 2.82 0.19
CA ASP A 93 -2.64 2.98 1.51
C ASP A 93 -3.40 3.98 2.39
N LYS A 94 -3.86 5.09 1.81
CA LYS A 94 -4.66 6.08 2.54
C LYS A 94 -6.02 5.51 2.97
N GLU A 95 -6.68 4.77 2.10
CA GLU A 95 -7.95 4.11 2.42
C GLU A 95 -7.77 3.05 3.52
N LYS A 96 -6.70 2.26 3.44
CA LYS A 96 -6.35 1.28 4.48
C LYS A 96 -6.12 1.94 5.84
N GLU A 97 -5.40 3.05 5.87
CA GLU A 97 -5.15 3.79 7.11
C GLU A 97 -6.46 4.30 7.74
N LYS A 98 -7.38 4.81 6.93
CA LYS A 98 -8.69 5.26 7.41
C LYS A 98 -9.48 4.11 8.03
N ILE A 99 -9.49 2.95 7.38
CA ILE A 99 -10.21 1.76 7.89
C ILE A 99 -9.56 1.24 9.16
N ARG A 100 -8.23 1.15 9.19
CA ARG A 100 -7.49 0.73 10.39
C ARG A 100 -7.75 1.64 11.57
N HIS A 101 -7.81 2.94 11.34
CA HIS A 101 -8.11 3.93 12.38
C HIS A 101 -9.52 3.73 12.92
N LYS A 102 -10.52 3.56 12.06
CA LYS A 102 -11.91 3.28 12.45
C LYS A 102 -12.03 1.96 13.24
N LEU A 103 -11.35 0.91 12.80
CA LEU A 103 -11.32 -0.37 13.49
C LEU A 103 -10.70 -0.24 14.88
N LYS A 104 -9.59 0.46 14.98
CA LYS A 104 -8.90 0.70 16.25
C LYS A 104 -9.79 1.44 17.24
N GLU A 105 -10.50 2.47 16.80
CA GLU A 105 -11.45 3.19 17.63
C GLU A 105 -12.63 2.32 18.05
N ALA A 106 -13.19 1.55 17.12
CA ALA A 106 -14.30 0.64 17.42
C ALA A 106 -13.91 -0.42 18.45
N TYR A 107 -12.75 -1.03 18.32
CA TYR A 107 -12.22 -1.99 19.29
C TYR A 107 -11.95 -1.34 20.64
N ARG A 108 -11.47 -0.13 20.66
CA ARG A 108 -11.26 0.65 21.90
C ARG A 108 -12.58 0.88 22.65
N ILE A 109 -13.63 1.24 21.94
CA ILE A 109 -14.97 1.43 22.52
C ILE A 109 -15.52 0.12 23.08
N LEU A 110 -15.35 -1.00 22.36
CA LEU A 110 -15.82 -2.31 22.77
C LEU A 110 -15.06 -2.88 23.98
N SER A 111 -13.78 -2.57 24.11
CA SER A 111 -12.94 -3.06 25.20
C SER A 111 -12.95 -2.18 26.46
N GLY A 112 -13.50 -1.01 26.35
CA GLY A 112 -13.66 -0.08 27.47
C GLY A 112 -15.02 -0.19 28.09
#